data_ff041fd89127516ffdcdf94e3603d1f2
#
_entry.id   ff041fd89127516ffdcdf94e3603d1f2
#
_cell.length_a   1.000
_cell.length_b   1.000
_cell.length_c   1.000
_cell.angle_alpha   90.00
_cell.angle_beta   90.00
_cell.angle_gamma   90.00
#
_symmetry.space_group_name_H-M   'P 1'
#
loop_
_entity.id
_entity.type
_entity.pdbx_description
1 polymer ?
#
loop_
_entity_poly.entity_id
_entity_poly.type
_entity_poly.pdbx_seq_one_letter_code
_entity_poly.pdbx_strand_id
1 'polypeptide(L)'
;MSNTYCVYPFINVHTNTDGRCKLCCHVYGEDYVQVNGKDAILGKTKWDNIWNSEYMLDVRAKMLAGMYVKECGRCYEHEQKGLQSSRQWANENFKAPVLHSNPTHLELRLGNKCNLKCNSCWSVSSDQIYKERKKILQQENVPKWLNDQWQHEINSCESHDWEWYETQDFRDFVDDVAPTLERLYLTGGEPTLIDANQYVLDKLVEVGNRKCHVAWTTNMTTWPENFYNKL
;
A
#
# COMPACT_ATOMS: atom_id res chain seq x y z
N MET A 1 -15.94 -2.07 22.19
CA MET A 1 -15.27 -1.18 21.20
C MET A 1 -16.34 -0.37 20.50
N SER A 2 -16.04 0.85 20.07
CA SER A 2 -17.00 1.71 19.37
C SER A 2 -17.42 1.10 18.04
N ASN A 3 -18.61 1.48 17.54
CA ASN A 3 -19.13 1.00 16.25
C ASN A 3 -18.29 1.44 15.03
N THR A 4 -17.32 2.33 15.21
CA THR A 4 -16.47 2.89 14.14
C THR A 4 -15.00 2.49 14.26
N TYR A 5 -14.62 1.79 15.33
CA TYR A 5 -13.24 1.37 15.58
C TYR A 5 -12.74 0.41 14.49
N CYS A 6 -11.51 0.64 14.02
CA CYS A 6 -10.75 -0.24 13.15
C CYS A 6 -9.33 -0.36 13.69
N VAL A 7 -8.80 -1.57 13.77
CA VAL A 7 -7.44 -1.82 14.24
C VAL A 7 -6.35 -1.35 13.27
N TYR A 8 -6.61 -1.33 11.96
CA TYR A 8 -5.60 -1.01 10.94
C TYR A 8 -4.85 0.29 11.16
N PRO A 9 -5.48 1.46 11.45
CA PRO A 9 -4.72 2.69 11.68
C PRO A 9 -3.77 2.65 12.88
N PHE A 10 -3.86 1.62 13.73
CA PHE A 10 -3.01 1.44 14.90
C PHE A 10 -1.86 0.45 14.68
N ILE A 11 -1.93 -0.36 13.60
CA ILE A 11 -0.97 -1.44 13.36
C ILE A 11 -0.41 -1.46 11.95
N ASN A 12 -1.07 -0.85 10.96
CA ASN A 12 -0.80 -1.07 9.54
C ASN A 12 -0.30 0.18 8.83
N VAL A 13 0.60 -0.05 7.88
CA VAL A 13 0.94 0.90 6.82
C VAL A 13 0.63 0.26 5.47
N HIS A 14 -0.17 0.96 4.68
CA HIS A 14 -0.45 0.62 3.29
C HIS A 14 0.14 1.67 2.36
N THR A 15 0.83 1.26 1.31
CA THR A 15 1.28 2.14 0.24
C THR A 15 0.60 1.82 -1.08
N ASN A 16 0.32 2.85 -1.86
CA ASN A 16 0.08 2.70 -3.29
C ASN A 16 1.40 2.47 -4.04
N THR A 17 1.32 2.12 -5.32
CA THR A 17 2.48 1.86 -6.17
C THR A 17 3.43 3.06 -6.33
N ASP A 18 2.93 4.26 -6.09
CA ASP A 18 3.67 5.55 -6.10
C ASP A 18 4.17 5.96 -4.70
N GLY A 19 4.05 5.08 -3.70
CA GLY A 19 4.50 5.31 -2.33
C GLY A 19 3.56 6.13 -1.46
N ARG A 20 2.47 6.68 -1.99
CA ARG A 20 1.50 7.42 -1.17
C ARG A 20 0.83 6.50 -0.17
N CYS A 21 0.80 6.93 1.09
CA CYS A 21 0.28 6.15 2.20
C CYS A 21 -1.23 6.28 2.36
N LYS A 22 -1.89 5.19 2.72
CA LYS A 22 -3.32 5.13 3.08
C LYS A 22 -3.50 4.41 4.42
N LEU A 23 -4.67 4.58 5.03
CA LEU A 23 -5.01 3.86 6.26
C LEU A 23 -5.07 2.34 6.05
N CYS A 24 -5.55 1.90 4.89
CA CYS A 24 -5.57 0.50 4.43
C CYS A 24 -5.91 0.44 2.93
N CYS A 25 -5.84 -0.76 2.33
CA CYS A 25 -6.18 -1.00 0.92
C CYS A 25 -7.66 -0.76 0.55
N HIS A 26 -8.56 -0.61 1.53
CA HIS A 26 -9.99 -0.38 1.29
C HIS A 26 -10.39 1.09 1.22
N VAL A 27 -9.46 2.01 1.47
CA VAL A 27 -9.70 3.45 1.29
C VAL A 27 -9.83 3.77 -0.20
N TYR A 28 -10.98 4.29 -0.60
CA TYR A 28 -11.25 4.64 -1.99
C TYR A 28 -10.61 5.97 -2.41
N GLY A 29 -10.47 6.12 -3.73
CA GLY A 29 -10.05 7.37 -4.33
C GLY A 29 -8.66 7.81 -3.89
N GLU A 30 -8.51 9.11 -3.75
CA GLU A 30 -7.25 9.80 -3.45
C GLU A 30 -7.18 10.30 -1.99
N ASP A 31 -7.89 9.64 -1.08
CA ASP A 31 -7.78 9.92 0.35
C ASP A 31 -6.48 9.30 0.91
N TYR A 32 -5.41 10.06 0.87
CA TYR A 32 -4.09 9.68 1.37
C TYR A 32 -3.82 10.27 2.75
N VAL A 33 -2.91 9.63 3.49
CA VAL A 33 -2.37 10.20 4.73
C VAL A 33 -1.70 11.52 4.42
N GLN A 34 -1.99 12.55 5.20
CA GLN A 34 -1.47 13.90 5.01
C GLN A 34 -0.40 14.23 6.05
N VAL A 35 0.68 14.87 5.59
CA VAL A 35 1.70 15.50 6.43
C VAL A 35 1.88 16.94 5.98
N ASN A 36 1.59 17.89 6.85
CA ASN A 36 1.63 19.33 6.54
C ASN A 36 0.80 19.71 5.28
N GLY A 37 -0.38 19.09 5.13
CA GLY A 37 -1.31 19.36 4.01
C GLY A 37 -0.87 18.78 2.66
N LYS A 38 0.09 17.87 2.64
CA LYS A 38 0.56 17.16 1.44
C LYS A 38 0.42 15.66 1.61
N ASP A 39 0.21 14.94 0.51
CA ASP A 39 0.21 13.48 0.51
C ASP A 39 1.54 12.93 1.04
N ALA A 40 1.46 12.05 2.00
CA ALA A 40 2.64 11.39 2.56
C ALA A 40 3.11 10.27 1.63
N ILE A 41 4.37 10.36 1.19
CA ILE A 41 5.03 9.34 0.37
C ILE A 41 6.09 8.68 1.25
N LEU A 42 5.96 7.39 1.47
CA LEU A 42 6.94 6.59 2.18
C LEU A 42 8.27 6.62 1.40
N GLY A 43 9.38 6.86 2.11
CA GLY A 43 10.69 7.07 1.47
C GLY A 43 11.00 8.50 1.02
N LYS A 44 10.02 9.42 1.04
CA LYS A 44 10.22 10.87 0.81
C LYS A 44 9.80 11.72 2.00
N THR A 45 8.88 11.20 2.80
CA THR A 45 8.46 11.78 4.06
C THR A 45 8.99 10.88 5.16
N LYS A 46 9.68 11.45 6.14
CA LYS A 46 10.20 10.69 7.29
C LYS A 46 9.07 9.90 7.93
N TRP A 47 9.33 8.63 8.17
CA TRP A 47 8.37 7.68 8.69
C TRP A 47 7.65 8.15 9.96
N ASP A 48 8.39 8.67 10.96
CA ASP A 48 7.81 9.18 12.19
C ASP A 48 6.79 10.30 11.95
N ASN A 49 7.03 11.15 10.95
CA ASN A 49 6.12 12.21 10.58
C ASN A 49 4.84 11.67 9.91
N ILE A 50 4.92 10.54 9.22
CA ILE A 50 3.74 9.87 8.64
C ILE A 50 2.90 9.25 9.75
N TRP A 51 3.53 8.43 10.58
CA TRP A 51 2.85 7.64 11.62
C TRP A 51 2.24 8.49 12.72
N ASN A 52 2.89 9.59 13.07
CA ASN A 52 2.48 10.55 14.09
C ASN A 52 1.91 11.85 13.50
N SER A 53 1.52 11.85 12.21
CA SER A 53 0.91 13.02 11.59
C SER A 53 -0.38 13.42 12.30
N GLU A 54 -0.72 14.70 12.26
CA GLU A 54 -2.01 15.21 12.77
C GLU A 54 -3.19 14.43 12.17
N TYR A 55 -3.10 14.09 10.86
CA TYR A 55 -4.08 13.25 10.18
C TYR A 55 -4.25 11.87 10.84
N MET A 56 -3.16 11.15 11.09
CA MET A 56 -3.21 9.81 11.71
C MET A 56 -3.69 9.87 13.17
N LEU A 57 -3.26 10.88 13.90
CA LEU A 57 -3.71 11.11 15.29
C LEU A 57 -5.20 11.43 15.35
N ASP A 58 -5.72 12.27 14.46
CA ASP A 58 -7.15 12.61 14.36
C ASP A 58 -7.99 11.37 14.01
N VAL A 59 -7.57 10.59 13.01
CA VAL A 59 -8.24 9.33 12.64
C VAL A 59 -8.32 8.37 13.84
N ARG A 60 -7.21 8.15 14.52
CA ARG A 60 -7.16 7.27 15.70
C ARG A 60 -8.05 7.78 16.84
N ALA A 61 -8.01 9.08 17.11
CA ALA A 61 -8.85 9.72 18.12
C ALA A 61 -10.34 9.58 17.80
N LYS A 62 -10.75 9.85 16.56
CA LYS A 62 -12.12 9.67 16.08
C LYS A 62 -12.60 8.22 16.26
N MET A 63 -11.79 7.24 15.88
CA MET A 63 -12.12 5.83 16.04
C MET A 63 -12.30 5.42 17.50
N LEU A 64 -11.43 5.89 18.40
CA LEU A 64 -11.55 5.62 19.84
C LEU A 64 -12.78 6.30 20.44
N ALA A 65 -13.14 7.50 19.96
CA ALA A 65 -14.33 8.23 20.39
C ALA A 65 -15.64 7.71 19.76
N GLY A 66 -15.60 6.72 18.86
CA GLY A 66 -16.80 6.22 18.19
C GLY A 66 -17.33 7.17 17.09
N MET A 67 -16.50 8.10 16.64
CA MET A 67 -16.89 9.06 15.61
C MET A 67 -16.70 8.48 14.20
N TYR A 68 -17.48 9.00 13.26
CA TYR A 68 -17.37 8.59 11.85
C TYR A 68 -16.03 9.04 11.23
N VAL A 69 -15.40 8.13 10.49
CA VAL A 69 -14.17 8.39 9.71
C VAL A 69 -14.52 8.19 8.24
N LYS A 70 -14.45 9.27 7.45
CA LYS A 70 -14.93 9.27 6.05
C LYS A 70 -14.20 8.25 5.16
N GLU A 71 -12.92 8.05 5.38
CA GLU A 71 -12.06 7.12 4.65
C GLU A 71 -12.50 5.65 4.84
N CYS A 72 -13.25 5.37 5.90
CA CYS A 72 -13.79 4.04 6.21
C CYS A 72 -15.20 3.81 5.65
N GLY A 73 -15.73 4.75 4.85
CA GLY A 73 -17.09 4.72 4.30
C GLY A 73 -17.47 3.39 3.65
N ARG A 74 -16.55 2.78 2.87
CA ARG A 74 -16.77 1.46 2.25
C ARG A 74 -17.08 0.37 3.27
N CYS A 75 -16.36 0.32 4.38
CA CYS A 75 -16.61 -0.68 5.42
C CYS A 75 -17.99 -0.46 6.04
N TYR A 76 -18.35 0.78 6.34
CA TYR A 76 -19.67 1.11 6.89
C TYR A 76 -20.81 0.77 5.92
N GLU A 77 -20.64 1.01 4.61
CA GLU A 77 -21.62 0.62 3.59
C GLU A 77 -21.82 -0.90 3.50
N HIS A 78 -20.74 -1.69 3.58
CA HIS A 78 -20.83 -3.15 3.62
C HIS A 78 -21.62 -3.61 4.85
N GLU A 79 -21.33 -3.05 6.01
CA GLU A 79 -21.99 -3.38 7.27
C GLU A 79 -23.49 -3.01 7.27
N GLN A 80 -23.86 -1.86 6.69
CA GLN A 80 -25.25 -1.48 6.49
C GLN A 80 -26.02 -2.44 5.59
N LYS A 81 -25.33 -3.11 4.66
CA LYS A 81 -25.89 -4.14 3.77
C LYS A 81 -25.87 -5.54 4.38
N GLY A 82 -25.47 -5.68 5.66
CA GLY A 82 -25.35 -6.96 6.35
C GLY A 82 -24.17 -7.81 5.90
N LEU A 83 -23.19 -7.22 5.20
CA LEU A 83 -21.96 -7.89 4.77
C LEU A 83 -20.85 -7.69 5.79
N GLN A 84 -19.99 -8.70 5.98
CA GLN A 84 -18.78 -8.53 6.77
C GLN A 84 -17.83 -7.56 6.06
N SER A 85 -17.42 -6.52 6.77
CA SER A 85 -16.43 -5.57 6.28
C SER A 85 -15.01 -6.00 6.60
N SER A 86 -14.02 -5.46 5.87
CA SER A 86 -12.60 -5.66 6.18
C SER A 86 -12.22 -5.12 7.57
N ARG A 87 -12.91 -4.07 8.05
CA ARG A 87 -12.75 -3.54 9.39
C ARG A 87 -13.18 -4.55 10.46
N GLN A 88 -14.36 -5.17 10.31
CA GLN A 88 -14.84 -6.21 11.21
C GLN A 88 -13.88 -7.41 11.21
N TRP A 89 -13.53 -7.90 10.02
CA TRP A 89 -12.55 -8.97 9.89
C TRP A 89 -11.22 -8.64 10.56
N ALA A 90 -10.69 -7.43 10.36
CA ALA A 90 -9.43 -7.02 10.98
C ALA A 90 -9.53 -6.97 12.52
N ASN A 91 -10.63 -6.45 13.06
CA ASN A 91 -10.85 -6.37 14.50
C ASN A 91 -11.00 -7.76 15.16
N GLU A 92 -11.49 -8.76 14.43
CA GLU A 92 -11.60 -10.15 14.89
C GLU A 92 -10.25 -10.87 14.88
N ASN A 93 -9.39 -10.55 13.90
CA ASN A 93 -8.15 -11.29 13.66
C ASN A 93 -6.90 -10.61 14.23
N PHE A 94 -6.94 -9.31 14.50
CA PHE A 94 -5.81 -8.56 15.03
C PHE A 94 -6.16 -7.88 16.34
N LYS A 95 -5.19 -7.83 17.23
CA LYS A 95 -5.32 -7.10 18.50
C LYS A 95 -4.78 -5.70 18.34
N ALA A 96 -5.49 -4.72 18.90
CA ALA A 96 -4.91 -3.38 19.07
C ALA A 96 -3.70 -3.50 20.00
N PRO A 97 -2.55 -3.00 19.58
CA PRO A 97 -1.41 -2.92 20.48
C PRO A 97 -1.71 -1.93 21.61
N VAL A 98 -1.11 -2.14 22.74
CA VAL A 98 -0.87 -1.08 23.71
C VAL A 98 0.11 -0.14 23.00
N LEU A 99 -0.35 1.05 22.55
CA LEU A 99 0.39 2.13 21.88
C LEU A 99 1.82 1.72 21.43
N HIS A 100 1.93 1.11 20.25
CA HIS A 100 3.24 0.83 19.66
C HIS A 100 3.76 2.07 18.93
N SER A 101 5.04 2.33 19.11
CA SER A 101 5.75 3.38 18.35
C SER A 101 5.81 3.08 16.85
N ASN A 102 5.76 1.79 16.45
CA ASN A 102 5.91 1.32 15.07
C ASN A 102 4.74 0.43 14.62
N PRO A 103 4.43 0.36 13.31
CA PRO A 103 3.47 -0.58 12.78
C PRO A 103 3.99 -2.02 12.92
N THR A 104 3.06 -2.93 13.12
CA THR A 104 3.35 -4.37 13.13
C THR A 104 2.92 -5.05 11.83
N HIS A 105 2.23 -4.32 10.96
CA HIS A 105 1.75 -4.81 9.67
C HIS A 105 2.17 -3.86 8.56
N LEU A 106 2.69 -4.41 7.46
CA LEU A 106 3.01 -3.66 6.25
C LEU A 106 2.28 -4.27 5.06
N GLU A 107 1.65 -3.42 4.28
CA GLU A 107 1.07 -3.74 2.99
C GLU A 107 1.74 -2.85 1.94
N LEU A 108 2.82 -3.37 1.32
CA LEU A 108 3.68 -2.62 0.43
C LEU A 108 3.37 -2.93 -1.04
N ARG A 109 3.17 -1.87 -1.82
CA ARG A 109 3.00 -1.91 -3.27
C ARG A 109 4.16 -1.16 -3.92
N LEU A 110 5.32 -1.82 -4.02
CA LEU A 110 6.55 -1.19 -4.51
C LEU A 110 6.52 -1.07 -6.03
N GLY A 111 6.24 0.14 -6.52
CA GLY A 111 6.25 0.48 -7.93
C GLY A 111 5.26 -0.29 -8.82
N ASN A 112 5.40 -0.10 -10.13
CA ASN A 112 4.51 -0.70 -11.15
C ASN A 112 5.23 -1.64 -12.14
N LYS A 113 6.50 -2.00 -11.89
CA LYS A 113 7.25 -2.93 -12.75
C LYS A 113 6.56 -4.29 -12.80
N CYS A 114 6.13 -4.70 -13.99
CA CYS A 114 5.44 -5.97 -14.22
C CYS A 114 5.75 -6.51 -15.61
N ASN A 115 5.85 -7.83 -15.76
CA ASN A 115 6.10 -8.48 -17.05
C ASN A 115 4.83 -8.95 -17.76
N LEU A 116 3.64 -8.70 -17.20
CA LEU A 116 2.35 -9.05 -17.79
C LEU A 116 1.46 -7.83 -18.06
N LYS A 117 0.50 -8.02 -18.98
CA LYS A 117 -0.54 -7.07 -19.37
C LYS A 117 -1.93 -7.68 -19.17
N CYS A 118 -2.26 -8.01 -17.92
CA CYS A 118 -3.55 -8.60 -17.60
C CYS A 118 -4.70 -7.63 -17.89
N ASN A 119 -5.79 -8.11 -18.50
CA ASN A 119 -6.95 -7.29 -18.86
C ASN A 119 -7.63 -6.59 -17.67
N SER A 120 -7.51 -7.16 -16.47
CA SER A 120 -8.05 -6.59 -15.22
C SER A 120 -7.10 -5.61 -14.54
N CYS A 121 -5.94 -5.33 -15.14
CA CYS A 121 -4.92 -4.47 -14.54
C CYS A 121 -4.93 -3.05 -15.12
N TRP A 122 -4.23 -2.14 -14.45
CA TRP A 122 -4.16 -0.71 -14.75
C TRP A 122 -2.73 -0.27 -14.99
N SER A 123 -2.54 0.85 -15.69
CA SER A 123 -1.21 1.43 -15.96
C SER A 123 -0.44 1.74 -14.67
N VAL A 124 -1.11 2.15 -13.60
CA VAL A 124 -0.50 2.39 -12.29
C VAL A 124 0.05 1.12 -11.61
N SER A 125 -0.35 -0.06 -12.08
CA SER A 125 0.08 -1.36 -11.53
C SER A 125 0.84 -2.22 -12.56
N SER A 126 1.04 -1.74 -13.81
CA SER A 126 1.84 -2.42 -14.82
C SER A 126 2.45 -1.43 -15.80
N ASP A 127 3.77 -1.32 -15.77
CA ASP A 127 4.54 -0.50 -16.70
C ASP A 127 4.36 -0.97 -18.16
N GLN A 128 4.07 -2.25 -18.39
CA GLN A 128 3.79 -2.80 -19.72
C GLN A 128 2.44 -2.29 -20.26
N ILE A 129 1.40 -2.23 -19.40
CA ILE A 129 0.10 -1.67 -19.77
C ILE A 129 0.24 -0.16 -20.01
N TYR A 130 0.98 0.55 -19.16
CA TYR A 130 1.27 1.97 -19.33
C TYR A 130 1.90 2.24 -20.70
N LYS A 131 2.97 1.53 -21.05
CA LYS A 131 3.68 1.67 -22.34
C LYS A 131 2.76 1.36 -23.53
N GLU A 132 1.94 0.32 -23.43
CA GLU A 132 1.02 -0.07 -24.51
C GLU A 132 -0.08 0.97 -24.71
N ARG A 133 -0.76 1.39 -23.63
CA ARG A 133 -1.81 2.43 -23.71
C ARG A 133 -1.27 3.74 -24.24
N LYS A 134 -0.11 4.18 -23.76
CA LYS A 134 0.57 5.38 -24.28
C LYS A 134 0.84 5.29 -25.78
N LYS A 135 1.28 4.12 -26.28
CA LYS A 135 1.50 3.87 -27.71
C LYS A 135 0.20 3.88 -28.52
N ILE A 136 -0.88 3.31 -27.99
CA ILE A 136 -2.18 3.30 -28.66
C ILE A 136 -2.75 4.72 -28.76
N LEU A 137 -2.64 5.55 -27.72
CA LEU A 137 -3.12 6.93 -27.75
C LEU A 137 -2.42 7.83 -28.77
N GLN A 138 -1.27 7.41 -29.28
CA GLN A 138 -0.55 8.12 -30.36
C GLN A 138 -1.06 7.76 -31.78
N GLN A 139 -1.99 6.79 -31.89
CA GLN A 139 -2.55 6.37 -33.16
C GLN A 139 -3.68 7.30 -33.64
N GLU A 140 -3.87 7.38 -34.96
CA GLU A 140 -5.04 8.03 -35.51
C GLU A 140 -6.32 7.21 -35.24
N ASN A 141 -7.44 7.88 -35.03
CA ASN A 141 -8.76 7.26 -34.86
C ASN A 141 -9.01 6.52 -33.53
N VAL A 142 -8.30 6.86 -32.46
CA VAL A 142 -8.65 6.37 -31.14
C VAL A 142 -10.03 6.91 -30.72
N PRO A 143 -11.00 6.06 -30.32
CA PRO A 143 -12.31 6.53 -29.87
C PRO A 143 -12.17 7.54 -28.71
N LYS A 144 -12.93 8.65 -28.79
CA LYS A 144 -12.81 9.74 -27.82
C LYS A 144 -12.94 9.26 -26.36
N TRP A 145 -13.93 8.42 -26.07
CA TRP A 145 -14.15 7.89 -24.71
C TRP A 145 -12.95 7.10 -24.16
N LEU A 146 -12.27 6.36 -25.04
CA LEU A 146 -11.07 5.58 -24.68
C LEU A 146 -9.87 6.51 -24.48
N ASN A 147 -9.75 7.52 -25.36
CA ASN A 147 -8.71 8.53 -25.25
C ASN A 147 -8.84 9.31 -23.91
N ASP A 148 -10.04 9.80 -23.59
CA ASP A 148 -10.28 10.57 -22.36
C ASP A 148 -9.94 9.73 -21.11
N GLN A 149 -10.39 8.47 -21.07
CA GLN A 149 -10.13 7.56 -19.95
C GLN A 149 -8.64 7.25 -19.78
N TRP A 150 -7.97 6.84 -20.86
CA TRP A 150 -6.56 6.44 -20.77
C TRP A 150 -5.61 7.62 -20.64
N GLN A 151 -5.95 8.78 -21.22
CA GLN A 151 -5.14 9.98 -21.06
C GLN A 151 -5.08 10.43 -19.60
N HIS A 152 -6.21 10.38 -18.86
CA HIS A 152 -6.23 10.66 -17.44
C HIS A 152 -5.31 9.70 -16.66
N GLU A 153 -5.37 8.40 -16.97
CA GLU A 153 -4.55 7.37 -16.32
C GLU A 153 -3.05 7.55 -16.66
N ILE A 154 -2.72 7.85 -17.92
CA ILE A 154 -1.33 8.11 -18.36
C ILE A 154 -0.77 9.35 -17.68
N ASN A 155 -1.52 10.45 -17.63
CA ASN A 155 -1.09 11.69 -16.98
C ASN A 155 -0.83 11.45 -15.46
N SER A 156 -1.68 10.65 -14.80
CA SER A 156 -1.45 10.24 -13.43
C SER A 156 -0.13 9.47 -13.29
N CYS A 157 0.13 8.50 -14.19
CA CYS A 157 1.38 7.74 -14.17
C CYS A 157 2.63 8.61 -14.39
N GLU A 158 2.55 9.62 -15.26
CA GLU A 158 3.68 10.51 -15.56
C GLU A 158 4.06 11.43 -14.41
N SER A 159 3.14 11.68 -13.47
CA SER A 159 3.40 12.47 -12.27
C SER A 159 4.02 11.67 -11.13
N HIS A 160 4.11 10.35 -11.25
CA HIS A 160 4.56 9.48 -10.16
C HIS A 160 6.06 9.19 -10.23
N ASP A 161 6.70 9.16 -9.07
CA ASP A 161 8.01 8.57 -8.90
C ASP A 161 7.84 7.09 -8.57
N TRP A 162 8.22 6.22 -9.51
CA TRP A 162 8.07 4.78 -9.37
C TRP A 162 9.18 4.12 -8.56
N GLU A 163 10.27 4.87 -8.26
CA GLU A 163 11.46 4.41 -7.53
C GLU A 163 11.56 5.03 -6.13
N TRP A 164 10.45 5.53 -5.60
CA TRP A 164 10.34 6.14 -4.28
C TRP A 164 10.94 5.29 -3.14
N TYR A 165 11.03 3.99 -3.32
CA TYR A 165 11.57 3.02 -2.37
C TYR A 165 13.10 2.87 -2.46
N GLU A 166 13.78 3.47 -3.44
CA GLU A 166 15.25 3.42 -3.58
C GLU A 166 15.98 4.46 -2.71
N THR A 167 15.28 5.06 -1.77
CA THR A 167 15.79 6.11 -0.90
C THR A 167 16.33 5.56 0.42
N GLN A 168 17.19 6.34 1.08
CA GLN A 168 17.67 6.01 2.42
C GLN A 168 16.53 6.04 3.44
N ASP A 169 15.60 7.01 3.34
CA ASP A 169 14.45 7.11 4.24
C ASP A 169 13.57 5.84 4.20
N PHE A 170 13.43 5.20 3.03
CA PHE A 170 12.73 3.91 2.95
C PHE A 170 13.52 2.78 3.62
N ARG A 171 14.84 2.75 3.45
CA ARG A 171 15.70 1.75 4.10
C ARG A 171 15.68 1.91 5.61
N ASP A 172 15.82 3.12 6.11
CA ASP A 172 15.75 3.44 7.54
C ASP A 172 14.40 3.01 8.13
N PHE A 173 13.30 3.27 7.42
CA PHE A 173 11.97 2.79 7.80
C PHE A 173 11.92 1.25 7.92
N VAL A 174 12.44 0.53 6.92
CA VAL A 174 12.44 -0.94 6.95
C VAL A 174 13.29 -1.46 8.11
N ASP A 175 14.45 -0.83 8.35
CA ASP A 175 15.34 -1.19 9.46
C ASP A 175 14.67 -1.01 10.83
N ASP A 176 13.90 0.07 10.99
CA ASP A 176 13.18 0.38 12.23
C ASP A 176 12.03 -0.59 12.52
N VAL A 177 11.30 -1.03 11.48
CA VAL A 177 10.09 -1.83 11.67
C VAL A 177 10.34 -3.34 11.60
N ALA A 178 11.36 -3.80 10.89
CA ALA A 178 11.63 -5.22 10.67
C ALA A 178 11.73 -6.04 11.96
N PRO A 179 12.33 -5.57 13.08
CA PRO A 179 12.45 -6.34 14.31
C PRO A 179 11.10 -6.71 14.95
N THR A 180 10.08 -5.86 14.77
CA THR A 180 8.77 -5.99 15.43
C THR A 180 7.63 -6.33 14.48
N LEU A 181 7.94 -6.52 13.17
CA LEU A 181 6.96 -6.78 12.15
C LEU A 181 6.32 -8.16 12.35
N GLU A 182 4.98 -8.20 12.38
CA GLU A 182 4.18 -9.43 12.52
C GLU A 182 3.64 -9.91 11.17
N ARG A 183 3.35 -8.98 10.25
CA ARG A 183 2.84 -9.29 8.92
C ARG A 183 3.44 -8.39 7.85
N LEU A 184 3.84 -9.01 6.75
CA LEU A 184 4.28 -8.35 5.54
C LEU A 184 3.44 -8.87 4.37
N TYR A 185 2.76 -7.97 3.66
CA TYR A 185 2.09 -8.28 2.42
C TYR A 185 2.70 -7.48 1.27
N LEU A 186 3.23 -8.20 0.29
CA LEU A 186 3.90 -7.63 -0.88
C LEU A 186 3.00 -7.76 -2.11
N THR A 187 2.78 -6.66 -2.79
CA THR A 187 2.02 -6.59 -4.04
C THR A 187 2.53 -5.41 -4.88
N GLY A 188 1.79 -4.95 -5.87
CA GLY A 188 2.18 -3.80 -6.72
C GLY A 188 2.09 -4.18 -8.19
N GLY A 189 3.17 -4.05 -8.96
CA GLY A 189 3.33 -4.69 -10.26
C GLY A 189 3.50 -6.19 -10.10
N GLU A 190 4.69 -6.71 -10.40
CA GLU A 190 5.08 -8.08 -10.02
C GLU A 190 6.15 -8.00 -8.92
N PRO A 191 5.83 -8.40 -7.66
CA PRO A 191 6.75 -8.24 -6.54
C PRO A 191 8.11 -8.91 -6.74
N THR A 192 8.15 -10.03 -7.48
CA THR A 192 9.40 -10.79 -7.73
C THR A 192 10.37 -10.09 -8.69
N LEU A 193 9.94 -9.03 -9.36
CA LEU A 193 10.75 -8.22 -10.27
C LEU A 193 11.28 -6.92 -9.62
N ILE A 194 10.99 -6.68 -8.36
CA ILE A 194 11.33 -5.44 -7.65
C ILE A 194 12.32 -5.75 -6.53
N ASP A 195 13.57 -5.33 -6.72
CA ASP A 195 14.69 -5.65 -5.82
C ASP A 195 14.48 -5.14 -4.39
N ALA A 196 13.72 -4.05 -4.22
CA ALA A 196 13.40 -3.54 -2.90
C ALA A 196 12.54 -4.50 -2.06
N ASN A 197 11.72 -5.37 -2.68
CA ASN A 197 11.02 -6.44 -1.96
C ASN A 197 12.03 -7.45 -1.40
N GLN A 198 13.09 -7.76 -2.15
CA GLN A 198 14.16 -8.63 -1.66
C GLN A 198 14.88 -7.98 -0.46
N TYR A 199 15.15 -6.66 -0.53
CA TYR A 199 15.75 -5.94 0.59
C TYR A 199 14.91 -6.07 1.88
N VAL A 200 13.59 -5.91 1.80
CA VAL A 200 12.70 -6.05 2.96
C VAL A 200 12.78 -7.47 3.55
N LEU A 201 12.79 -8.51 2.71
CA LEU A 201 12.92 -9.89 3.15
C LEU A 201 14.30 -10.17 3.77
N ASP A 202 15.37 -9.67 3.16
CA ASP A 202 16.72 -9.80 3.68
C ASP A 202 16.85 -9.17 5.06
N LYS A 203 16.23 -8.03 5.28
CA LYS A 203 16.24 -7.38 6.57
C LYS A 203 15.51 -8.20 7.65
N LEU A 204 14.35 -8.82 7.34
CA LEU A 204 13.67 -9.74 8.27
C LEU A 204 14.58 -10.90 8.69
N VAL A 205 15.32 -11.46 7.74
CA VAL A 205 16.30 -12.54 8.02
C VAL A 205 17.45 -12.03 8.87
N GLU A 206 18.03 -10.86 8.52
CA GLU A 206 19.15 -10.24 9.23
C GLU A 206 18.84 -9.97 10.69
N VAL A 207 17.64 -9.41 10.99
CA VAL A 207 17.21 -9.14 12.36
C VAL A 207 16.69 -10.38 13.11
N GLY A 208 16.66 -11.54 12.44
CA GLY A 208 16.19 -12.80 13.02
C GLY A 208 14.66 -12.84 13.28
N ASN A 209 13.88 -12.03 12.61
CA ASN A 209 12.41 -12.03 12.78
C ASN A 209 11.76 -13.19 12.02
N ARG A 210 11.73 -14.36 12.66
CA ARG A 210 11.10 -15.59 12.12
C ARG A 210 9.61 -15.70 12.41
N LYS A 211 9.02 -14.72 13.07
CA LYS A 211 7.59 -14.72 13.43
C LYS A 211 6.74 -13.94 12.44
N CYS A 212 7.36 -13.13 11.59
CA CYS A 212 6.67 -12.35 10.60
C CYS A 212 5.98 -13.26 9.58
N HIS A 213 4.66 -13.15 9.47
CA HIS A 213 3.91 -13.82 8.41
C HIS A 213 4.06 -13.04 7.10
N VAL A 214 4.76 -13.64 6.14
CA VAL A 214 4.96 -13.04 4.82
C VAL A 214 3.96 -13.60 3.84
N ALA A 215 3.27 -12.72 3.12
CA ALA A 215 2.37 -13.06 2.02
C ALA A 215 2.61 -12.12 0.84
N TRP A 216 2.33 -12.59 -0.36
CA TRP A 216 2.40 -11.78 -1.58
C TRP A 216 1.39 -12.21 -2.61
N THR A 217 1.03 -11.26 -3.50
CA THR A 217 0.30 -11.56 -4.73
C THR A 217 1.28 -11.48 -5.89
N THR A 218 1.52 -12.60 -6.54
CA THR A 218 2.44 -12.73 -7.68
C THR A 218 1.77 -13.44 -8.84
N ASN A 219 2.20 -13.14 -10.07
CA ASN A 219 1.77 -13.83 -11.27
C ASN A 219 2.54 -15.16 -11.52
N MET A 220 3.52 -15.46 -10.68
CA MET A 220 4.32 -16.69 -10.67
C MET A 220 5.04 -17.00 -11.99
N THR A 221 5.26 -16.00 -12.86
CA THR A 221 6.00 -16.19 -14.12
C THR A 221 7.51 -16.20 -13.93
N THR A 222 7.98 -15.67 -12.80
CA THR A 222 9.37 -15.69 -12.38
C THR A 222 9.48 -16.33 -11.02
N TRP A 223 10.55 -17.09 -10.80
CA TRP A 223 10.84 -17.73 -9.52
C TRP A 223 12.29 -17.44 -9.15
N PRO A 224 12.59 -16.27 -8.58
CA PRO A 224 13.94 -15.94 -8.15
C PRO A 224 14.31 -16.84 -6.96
N GLU A 225 15.25 -17.76 -7.12
CA GLU A 225 15.68 -18.65 -6.03
C GLU A 225 16.08 -17.90 -4.77
N ASN A 226 16.72 -16.73 -4.94
CA ASN A 226 17.10 -15.86 -3.83
C ASN A 226 15.92 -15.33 -3.00
N PHE A 227 14.74 -15.26 -3.58
CA PHE A 227 13.53 -14.75 -2.94
C PHE A 227 12.89 -15.82 -2.04
N TYR A 228 12.95 -17.09 -2.44
CA TYR A 228 12.27 -18.19 -1.77
C TYR A 228 13.17 -18.96 -0.80
N ASN A 229 14.48 -19.01 -1.04
CA ASN A 229 15.40 -19.72 -0.16
C ASN A 229 15.61 -19.04 1.21
N LYS A 230 14.94 -17.90 1.47
CA LYS A 230 15.02 -17.12 2.71
C LYS A 230 13.75 -17.20 3.56
N LEU A 231 12.70 -17.79 3.04
CA LEU A 231 11.42 -18.02 3.73
C LEU A 231 11.34 -19.43 4.28
#